data_352a834c16cff6fb081378b58121c38f
#
_entry.id   352a834c16cff6fb081378b58121c38f
#
_cell.length_a   1.000
_cell.length_b   1.000
_cell.length_c   1.000
_cell.angle_alpha   90.00
_cell.angle_beta   90.00
_cell.angle_gamma   90.00
#
_symmetry.space_group_name_H-M   'P 1'
#
loop_
_entity.id
_entity.type
_entity.pdbx_description
1 polymer ?
#
loop_
_entity_poly.entity_id
_entity_poly.type
_entity_poly.pdbx_seq_one_letter_code
_entity_poly.pdbx_strand_id
1 'polypeptide(L)'
;GLNTTDNRVIQNIKNHDMINNALLIIEYNKFPIGEMNYKKLVHKSVEIGIKICEEEYQNKGLGKIILSLLISELFSKGFEKIVLSTTVENKRARHVYEELGFFNTEIKENSWTDQLGNIRSSVMYELIEENFNNQLTKRKEN
;
A
#
# COMPACT_ATOMS: atom_id res chain seq x y z
N GLY A 1 -20.75 0.30 -1.72
CA GLY A 1 -20.12 1.21 -0.77
C GLY A 1 -19.10 0.53 0.11
N LEU A 2 -18.72 1.20 1.13
CA LEU A 2 -17.81 0.67 2.13
C LEU A 2 -18.58 -0.30 3.01
N ASN A 3 -18.55 -1.54 2.64
CA ASN A 3 -19.39 -2.52 3.28
C ASN A 3 -18.60 -3.77 3.65
N THR A 4 -19.10 -4.91 3.32
CA THR A 4 -18.56 -6.21 3.73
C THR A 4 -17.09 -6.39 3.41
N THR A 5 -16.63 -5.99 2.22
CA THR A 5 -15.24 -6.17 1.80
C THR A 5 -14.29 -5.33 2.64
N ASP A 6 -14.65 -4.06 2.80
CA ASP A 6 -13.79 -3.12 3.56
C ASP A 6 -13.69 -3.55 5.02
N ASN A 7 -14.80 -3.98 5.61
CA ASN A 7 -14.81 -4.45 6.99
C ASN A 7 -13.93 -5.67 7.19
N ARG A 8 -13.89 -6.59 6.21
CA ARG A 8 -13.02 -7.76 6.30
C ARG A 8 -11.56 -7.39 6.27
N VAL A 9 -11.16 -6.44 5.42
CA VAL A 9 -9.79 -5.99 5.36
C VAL A 9 -9.40 -5.30 6.65
N ILE A 10 -10.27 -4.42 7.19
CA ILE A 10 -10.03 -3.76 8.47
C ILE A 10 -9.82 -4.78 9.58
N GLN A 11 -10.65 -5.81 9.64
CA GLN A 11 -10.55 -6.84 10.66
C GLN A 11 -9.22 -7.58 10.59
N ASN A 12 -8.77 -7.93 9.37
CA ASN A 12 -7.49 -8.62 9.20
C ASN A 12 -6.33 -7.76 9.65
N ILE A 13 -6.33 -6.48 9.32
CA ILE A 13 -5.26 -5.57 9.72
C ILE A 13 -5.22 -5.43 11.25
N LYS A 14 -6.38 -5.30 11.88
CA LYS A 14 -6.45 -5.09 13.34
C LYS A 14 -6.04 -6.32 14.15
N ASN A 15 -6.21 -7.51 13.59
CA ASN A 15 -5.89 -8.74 14.29
C ASN A 15 -4.42 -9.09 14.26
N HIS A 16 -3.60 -8.34 13.53
CA HIS A 16 -2.17 -8.57 13.46
C HIS A 16 -1.41 -7.68 14.43
N ASP A 17 -0.34 -8.23 14.97
CA ASP A 17 0.55 -7.47 15.85
C ASP A 17 1.52 -6.66 14.98
N MET A 18 1.26 -5.37 14.88
CA MET A 18 2.02 -4.46 14.02
C MET A 18 3.17 -3.80 14.76
N ILE A 19 4.01 -4.58 15.44
CA ILE A 19 5.12 -4.03 16.21
C ILE A 19 6.35 -3.76 15.35
N ASN A 20 6.83 -4.76 14.61
CA ASN A 20 8.08 -4.65 13.84
C ASN A 20 7.86 -4.83 12.34
N ASN A 21 7.35 -5.97 11.94
CA ASN A 21 7.00 -6.25 10.56
C ASN A 21 5.90 -7.29 10.54
N ALA A 22 5.17 -7.35 9.44
CA ALA A 22 4.14 -8.35 9.25
C ALA A 22 3.87 -8.58 7.77
N LEU A 23 3.40 -9.78 7.49
CA LEU A 23 2.82 -10.13 6.20
C LEU A 23 1.34 -10.38 6.44
N LEU A 24 0.48 -9.64 5.74
CA LEU A 24 -0.96 -9.74 5.86
C LEU A 24 -1.53 -10.29 4.56
N ILE A 25 -2.44 -11.23 4.67
CA ILE A 25 -3.13 -11.77 3.50
C ILE A 25 -4.40 -10.97 3.26
N ILE A 26 -4.56 -10.51 2.02
CA ILE A 26 -5.75 -9.76 1.63
C ILE A 26 -6.80 -10.75 1.14
N GLU A 27 -7.99 -10.68 1.73
CA GLU A 27 -9.09 -11.56 1.34
C GLU A 27 -10.27 -10.75 0.82
N TYR A 28 -10.86 -11.25 -0.23
CA TYR A 28 -12.11 -10.74 -0.77
C TYR A 28 -13.12 -11.89 -0.83
N ASN A 29 -14.23 -11.76 -0.09
CA ASN A 29 -15.22 -12.83 0.04
C ASN A 29 -14.60 -14.16 0.45
N LYS A 30 -13.63 -14.12 1.40
CA LYS A 30 -12.89 -15.25 1.94
C LYS A 30 -11.89 -15.89 0.97
N PHE A 31 -11.69 -15.32 -0.21
CA PHE A 31 -10.66 -15.78 -1.14
C PHE A 31 -9.43 -14.90 -1.03
N PRO A 32 -8.24 -15.50 -0.91
CA PRO A 32 -7.01 -14.71 -0.89
C PRO A 32 -6.76 -14.12 -2.28
N ILE A 33 -6.62 -12.81 -2.36
CA ILE A 33 -6.40 -12.11 -3.63
C ILE A 33 -5.08 -11.37 -3.67
N GLY A 34 -4.37 -11.31 -2.56
CA GLY A 34 -3.10 -10.62 -2.52
C GLY A 34 -2.51 -10.60 -1.13
N GLU A 35 -1.47 -9.80 -0.99
CA GLU A 35 -0.78 -9.65 0.28
C GLU A 35 -0.32 -8.22 0.48
N MET A 36 -0.24 -7.83 1.74
CA MET A 36 0.34 -6.57 2.18
C MET A 36 1.44 -6.87 3.17
N ASN A 37 2.52 -6.11 3.12
CA ASN A 37 3.56 -6.23 4.12
C ASN A 37 3.96 -4.86 4.61
N TYR A 38 4.54 -4.81 5.80
CA TYR A 38 5.15 -3.60 6.31
C TYR A 38 6.38 -3.96 7.13
N LYS A 39 7.31 -3.02 7.18
CA LYS A 39 8.55 -3.16 7.92
C LYS A 39 8.82 -1.85 8.65
N LYS A 40 8.94 -1.92 9.96
CA LYS A 40 9.26 -0.75 10.77
C LYS A 40 10.68 -0.30 10.49
N LEU A 41 10.85 0.99 10.24
CA LEU A 41 12.14 1.62 10.05
C LEU A 41 12.43 2.54 11.23
N VAL A 42 13.57 3.25 11.18
CA VAL A 42 13.94 4.20 12.23
C VAL A 42 13.07 5.47 12.14
N HIS A 43 13.06 6.26 13.22
CA HIS A 43 12.41 7.58 13.28
C HIS A 43 10.90 7.53 12.96
N LYS A 44 10.20 6.52 13.51
CA LYS A 44 8.75 6.36 13.34
C LYS A 44 8.33 6.26 11.88
N SER A 45 9.21 5.71 11.05
CA SER A 45 8.93 5.44 9.64
C SER A 45 8.60 3.98 9.44
N VAL A 46 7.84 3.68 8.39
CA VAL A 46 7.48 2.32 8.04
C VAL A 46 7.50 2.16 6.53
N GLU A 47 8.05 1.05 6.06
CA GLU A 47 8.01 0.69 4.65
C GLU A 47 6.87 -0.30 4.41
N ILE A 48 6.09 -0.07 3.36
CA ILE A 48 4.97 -0.94 3.02
C ILE A 48 5.11 -1.48 1.61
N GLY A 49 4.45 -2.63 1.38
CA GLY A 49 4.31 -3.21 0.06
C GLY A 49 2.94 -3.85 -0.07
N ILE A 50 2.42 -3.86 -1.28
CA ILE A 50 1.13 -4.48 -1.57
C ILE A 50 1.22 -5.20 -2.90
N LYS A 51 0.60 -6.37 -2.97
CA LYS A 51 0.51 -7.15 -4.19
C LYS A 51 -0.90 -7.74 -4.30
N ILE A 52 -1.59 -7.40 -5.36
CA ILE A 52 -2.87 -8.01 -5.71
C ILE A 52 -2.59 -9.09 -6.75
N CYS A 53 -2.79 -10.35 -6.40
CA CYS A 53 -2.41 -11.49 -7.22
C CYS A 53 -3.37 -11.74 -8.38
N GLU A 54 -4.67 -11.48 -8.16
CA GLU A 54 -5.67 -11.75 -9.17
C GLU A 54 -5.90 -10.52 -10.05
N GLU A 55 -5.61 -10.66 -11.33
CA GLU A 55 -5.70 -9.55 -12.29
C GLU A 55 -7.09 -8.92 -12.30
N GLU A 56 -8.14 -9.70 -12.18
CA GLU A 56 -9.51 -9.19 -12.21
C GLU A 56 -9.80 -8.19 -11.08
N TYR A 57 -9.07 -8.28 -9.96
CA TYR A 57 -9.26 -7.37 -8.83
C TYR A 57 -8.37 -6.13 -8.91
N GLN A 58 -7.32 -6.16 -9.73
CA GLN A 58 -6.39 -5.04 -9.82
C GLN A 58 -7.03 -3.79 -10.42
N ASN A 59 -7.99 -3.95 -11.31
CA ASN A 59 -8.61 -2.85 -12.05
C ASN A 59 -9.89 -2.31 -11.41
N LYS A 60 -10.24 -2.75 -10.21
CA LYS A 60 -11.52 -2.38 -9.57
C LYS A 60 -11.39 -1.30 -8.49
N GLY A 61 -10.25 -0.64 -8.41
CA GLY A 61 -10.01 0.36 -7.38
C GLY A 61 -9.76 -0.22 -5.99
N LEU A 62 -9.66 -1.54 -5.88
CA LEU A 62 -9.43 -2.19 -4.59
C LEU A 62 -8.09 -1.84 -4.00
N GLY A 63 -7.07 -1.67 -4.84
CA GLY A 63 -5.74 -1.29 -4.35
C GLY A 63 -5.74 -0.01 -3.55
N LYS A 64 -6.44 1.01 -4.02
CA LYS A 64 -6.54 2.29 -3.31
C LYS A 64 -7.26 2.14 -1.97
N ILE A 65 -8.34 1.37 -1.96
CA ILE A 65 -9.12 1.15 -0.74
C ILE A 65 -8.30 0.38 0.30
N ILE A 66 -7.67 -0.70 -0.13
CA ILE A 66 -6.87 -1.55 0.75
C ILE A 66 -5.69 -0.76 1.31
N LEU A 67 -5.00 -0.01 0.46
CA LEU A 67 -3.90 0.84 0.90
C LEU A 67 -4.38 1.92 1.87
N SER A 68 -5.55 2.53 1.61
CA SER A 68 -6.09 3.53 2.52
C SER A 68 -6.37 2.94 3.91
N LEU A 69 -6.87 1.71 3.97
CA LEU A 69 -7.09 1.02 5.24
C LEU A 69 -5.78 0.78 5.98
N LEU A 70 -4.78 0.25 5.29
CA LEU A 70 -3.47 0.00 5.89
C LEU A 70 -2.81 1.31 6.35
N ILE A 71 -2.81 2.32 5.50
CA ILE A 71 -2.21 3.62 5.80
C ILE A 71 -2.86 4.25 7.02
N SER A 72 -4.21 4.24 7.08
CA SER A 72 -4.95 4.77 8.22
C SER A 72 -4.55 4.07 9.51
N GLU A 73 -4.44 2.76 9.48
CA GLU A 73 -4.06 1.98 10.64
C GLU A 73 -2.64 2.28 11.08
N LEU A 74 -1.71 2.43 10.15
CA LEU A 74 -0.32 2.74 10.47
C LEU A 74 -0.19 4.13 11.11
N PHE A 75 -0.86 5.14 10.57
CA PHE A 75 -0.84 6.46 11.19
C PHE A 75 -1.48 6.44 12.58
N SER A 76 -2.56 5.68 12.77
CA SER A 76 -3.20 5.58 14.08
C SER A 76 -2.31 4.92 15.11
N LYS A 77 -1.34 4.11 14.70
CA LYS A 77 -0.38 3.46 15.59
C LYS A 77 0.85 4.33 15.86
N GLY A 78 0.90 5.55 15.34
CA GLY A 78 1.93 6.50 15.67
C GLY A 78 3.06 6.62 14.67
N PHE A 79 2.99 5.91 13.54
CA PHE A 79 3.97 6.13 12.48
C PHE A 79 3.78 7.52 11.88
N GLU A 80 4.88 8.20 11.59
CA GLU A 80 4.84 9.55 11.06
C GLU A 80 5.11 9.62 9.56
N LYS A 81 5.78 8.61 9.02
CA LYS A 81 6.14 8.57 7.61
C LYS A 81 6.00 7.14 7.09
N ILE A 82 5.37 7.03 5.92
CA ILE A 82 5.23 5.75 5.21
C ILE A 82 6.01 5.86 3.91
N VAL A 83 6.84 4.86 3.64
CA VAL A 83 7.62 4.81 2.40
C VAL A 83 7.29 3.55 1.64
N LEU A 84 7.43 3.62 0.33
CA LEU A 84 7.30 2.46 -0.55
C LEU A 84 8.08 2.70 -1.83
N SER A 85 8.27 1.63 -2.60
CA SER A 85 8.92 1.73 -3.89
C SER A 85 8.17 0.88 -4.91
N THR A 86 8.35 1.24 -6.18
CA THR A 86 7.84 0.44 -7.29
C THR A 86 8.78 0.63 -8.47
N THR A 87 8.64 -0.19 -9.51
CA THR A 87 9.43 -0.01 -10.73
C THR A 87 8.96 1.24 -11.47
N VAL A 88 9.91 1.89 -12.15
CA VAL A 88 9.61 3.11 -12.91
C VAL A 88 8.51 2.87 -13.96
N GLU A 89 8.48 1.69 -14.55
CA GLU A 89 7.53 1.34 -15.59
C GLU A 89 6.12 1.02 -15.09
N ASN A 90 5.96 0.81 -13.77
CA ASN A 90 4.66 0.44 -13.21
C ASN A 90 3.78 1.68 -13.05
N LYS A 91 3.24 2.15 -14.18
CA LYS A 91 2.46 3.38 -14.22
C LYS A 91 1.18 3.31 -13.39
N ARG A 92 0.55 2.13 -13.34
CA ARG A 92 -0.68 1.94 -12.57
C ARG A 92 -0.41 2.14 -11.07
N ALA A 93 0.63 1.49 -10.56
CA ALA A 93 0.98 1.63 -9.14
C ALA A 93 1.36 3.07 -8.81
N ARG A 94 2.16 3.70 -9.67
CA ARG A 94 2.59 5.08 -9.47
C ARG A 94 1.39 6.02 -9.41
N HIS A 95 0.42 5.82 -10.29
CA HIS A 95 -0.80 6.63 -10.30
C HIS A 95 -1.59 6.47 -8.99
N VAL A 96 -1.73 5.23 -8.52
CA VAL A 96 -2.44 4.96 -7.27
C VAL A 96 -1.74 5.64 -6.09
N TYR A 97 -0.42 5.54 -6.00
CA TYR A 97 0.32 6.14 -4.90
C TYR A 97 0.21 7.67 -4.92
N GLU A 98 0.32 8.26 -6.09
CA GLU A 98 0.19 9.71 -6.23
C GLU A 98 -1.21 10.20 -5.87
N GLU A 99 -2.24 9.45 -6.23
CA GLU A 99 -3.61 9.78 -5.82
C GLU A 99 -3.79 9.73 -4.30
N LEU A 100 -3.08 8.82 -3.63
CA LEU A 100 -3.16 8.70 -2.16
C LEU A 100 -2.38 9.80 -1.44
N GLY A 101 -1.60 10.59 -2.17
CA GLY A 101 -0.83 11.68 -1.60
C GLY A 101 0.66 11.41 -1.45
N PHE A 102 1.13 10.24 -1.87
CA PHE A 102 2.57 9.95 -1.89
C PHE A 102 3.27 10.86 -2.88
N PHE A 103 4.48 11.25 -2.54
CA PHE A 103 5.31 12.04 -3.43
C PHE A 103 6.64 11.32 -3.71
N ASN A 104 7.11 11.49 -4.93
CA ASN A 104 8.35 10.88 -5.40
C ASN A 104 9.56 11.58 -4.75
N THR A 105 10.40 10.81 -4.09
CA THR A 105 11.59 11.36 -3.42
C THR A 105 12.87 11.02 -4.15
N GLU A 106 12.92 9.89 -4.87
CA GLU A 106 14.16 9.45 -5.48
C GLU A 106 13.86 8.40 -6.54
N ILE A 107 14.64 8.42 -7.62
CA ILE A 107 14.67 7.34 -8.61
C ILE A 107 16.01 6.64 -8.44
N LYS A 108 15.99 5.35 -8.11
CA LYS A 108 17.17 4.52 -7.98
C LYS A 108 17.37 3.79 -9.31
N GLU A 109 18.28 4.28 -10.12
CA GLU A 109 18.55 3.68 -11.40
C GLU A 109 19.28 2.36 -11.25
N ASN A 110 18.91 1.39 -12.11
CA ASN A 110 19.57 0.07 -12.18
C ASN A 110 19.68 -0.60 -10.81
N SER A 111 18.61 -0.52 -10.02
CA SER A 111 18.66 -0.92 -8.62
C SER A 111 18.40 -2.40 -8.37
N TRP A 112 17.85 -3.12 -9.37
CA TRP A 112 17.57 -4.53 -9.20
C TRP A 112 17.47 -5.24 -10.55
N THR A 113 17.54 -6.57 -10.53
CA THR A 113 17.45 -7.39 -11.73
C THR A 113 16.22 -8.28 -11.62
N ASP A 114 15.40 -8.31 -12.67
CA ASP A 114 14.18 -9.11 -12.67
C ASP A 114 14.48 -10.58 -13.02
N GLN A 115 13.43 -11.41 -13.05
CA GLN A 115 13.56 -12.84 -13.31
C GLN A 115 14.13 -13.16 -14.68
N LEU A 116 14.00 -12.26 -15.62
CA LEU A 116 14.49 -12.44 -17.00
C LEU A 116 15.91 -11.90 -17.18
N GLY A 117 16.53 -11.39 -16.12
CA GLY A 117 17.87 -10.83 -16.16
C GLY A 117 17.93 -9.37 -16.59
N ASN A 118 16.79 -8.71 -16.74
CA ASN A 118 16.75 -7.30 -17.11
C ASN A 118 17.01 -6.41 -15.90
N ILE A 119 17.83 -5.38 -16.07
CA ILE A 119 18.12 -4.41 -15.02
C ILE A 119 16.98 -3.40 -14.98
N ARG A 120 16.45 -3.16 -13.78
CA ARG A 120 15.30 -2.28 -13.56
C ARG A 120 15.62 -1.15 -12.60
N SER A 121 14.88 -0.06 -12.75
CA SER A 121 15.00 1.10 -11.88
C SER A 121 13.76 1.22 -11.00
N SER A 122 13.95 1.77 -9.80
CA SER A 122 12.87 1.92 -8.79
C SER A 122 12.57 3.38 -8.54
N VAL A 123 11.31 3.68 -8.28
CA VAL A 123 10.87 4.99 -7.80
C VAL A 123 10.53 4.85 -6.32
N MET A 124 11.08 5.75 -5.50
CA MET A 124 10.81 5.81 -4.07
C MET A 124 9.75 6.86 -3.81
N TYR A 125 8.78 6.52 -2.94
CA TYR A 125 7.70 7.41 -2.55
C TYR A 125 7.61 7.52 -1.04
N GLU A 126 7.18 8.68 -0.58
CA GLU A 126 6.93 8.94 0.84
C GLU A 126 5.55 9.56 1.04
N LEU A 127 4.97 9.30 2.21
CA LEU A 127 3.69 9.88 2.60
C LEU A 127 3.77 10.29 4.06
N ILE A 128 3.33 11.52 4.35
CA ILE A 128 3.09 11.98 5.71
C ILE A 128 1.59 12.16 5.89
N GLU A 129 1.12 12.12 7.14
CA GLU A 129 -0.31 12.09 7.42
C GLU A 129 -1.06 13.29 6.84
N GLU A 130 -0.47 14.47 6.92
CA GLU A 130 -1.13 15.69 6.42
C GLU A 130 -1.41 15.66 4.92
N ASN A 131 -0.65 14.85 4.17
CA ASN A 131 -0.82 14.73 2.72
C ASN A 131 -1.67 13.53 2.32
N PHE A 132 -2.09 12.73 3.28
CA PHE A 132 -2.85 11.52 2.99
C PHE A 132 -4.23 11.84 2.45
N ASN A 133 -4.48 11.43 1.22
CA ASN A 133 -5.78 11.55 0.57
C ASN A 133 -6.52 10.22 0.75
N ASN A 134 -7.26 10.12 1.87
CA ASN A 134 -7.93 8.88 2.24
C ASN A 134 -9.13 8.61 1.32
N GLN A 135 -9.01 7.55 0.51
CA GLN A 135 -10.04 7.20 -0.46
C GLN A 135 -11.32 6.68 0.20
N LEU A 136 -11.23 6.18 1.42
CA LEU A 136 -12.39 5.76 2.18
C LEU A 136 -13.28 6.95 2.53
N THR A 137 -12.68 8.04 2.97
CA THR A 137 -13.40 9.27 3.30
C THR A 137 -14.08 9.83 2.07
N LYS A 138 -13.38 9.87 0.94
CA LYS A 138 -13.94 10.34 -0.32
C LYS A 138 -15.15 9.53 -0.76
N ARG A 139 -15.07 8.19 -0.62
CA ARG A 139 -16.18 7.32 -1.01
C ARG A 139 -17.41 7.53 -0.14
N LYS A 140 -17.20 7.84 1.14
CA LYS A 140 -18.32 8.10 2.06
C LYS A 140 -19.05 9.40 1.75
N GLU A 141 -18.36 10.36 1.17
CA GLU A 141 -18.93 11.66 0.81
C GLU A 141 -19.78 11.59 -0.45
N ASN A 142 -19.65 10.53 -1.22
CA ASN A 142 -20.43 10.30 -2.43
C ASN A 142 -21.58 9.34 -2.12
#